data_fc400cc6b6c241c63e83560c82952ee4
#
_entry.id   fc400cc6b6c241c63e83560c82952ee4
#
_cell.length_a   1.000
_cell.length_b   1.000
_cell.length_c   1.000
_cell.angle_alpha   90.00
_cell.angle_beta   90.00
_cell.angle_gamma   90.00
#
_symmetry.space_group_name_H-M   'P 1'
#
loop_
_entity.id
_entity.type
_entity.pdbx_description
1 polymer ?
#
loop_
_entity_poly.entity_id
_entity_poly.type
_entity_poly.pdbx_seq_one_letter_code
_entity_poly.pdbx_strand_id
1 'polypeptide(L)'
;NHSASLDEAVPGMRTALNLPDLPLSAKGKKGVSRGHLLVGGNPGEATLEIDVKITRARRPIPGQTGTQRPLKSNHRIFVHHGSGRTQARVLFPEDIVLDLGDTSIAQLRFDHPIHTLAGERLVIRELSGEATLAGATVLDPHPTRRQFRSLQRQTFLHARAEAPNDLQGLLSTHLERDYF
;
A
#
# COMPACT_ATOMS: atom_id res chain seq x y z
N ASN A 1 22.16 -19.79 4.67
CA ASN A 1 22.35 -21.07 5.37
C ASN A 1 21.02 -21.78 5.49
N HIS A 2 20.82 -22.75 4.63
CA HIS A 2 19.64 -23.64 4.69
C HIS A 2 19.91 -24.68 5.80
N SER A 3 19.33 -24.53 6.96
CA SER A 3 19.28 -25.51 8.05
C SER A 3 19.87 -25.09 9.41
N ALA A 4 20.22 -23.82 9.62
CA ALA A 4 20.57 -23.36 10.95
C ALA A 4 19.32 -22.88 11.69
N SER A 5 19.12 -23.36 12.91
CA SER A 5 18.13 -22.79 13.84
C SER A 5 18.62 -21.41 14.30
N LEU A 6 17.73 -20.45 14.35
CA LEU A 6 17.99 -19.10 14.81
C LEU A 6 17.08 -18.81 15.99
N ASP A 7 17.64 -18.21 17.04
CA ASP A 7 16.87 -17.78 18.21
C ASP A 7 16.19 -16.42 17.95
N GLU A 8 16.77 -15.62 17.03
CA GLU A 8 16.26 -14.29 16.66
C GLU A 8 16.39 -14.03 15.18
N ALA A 9 15.38 -13.39 14.60
CA ALA A 9 15.37 -12.91 13.22
C ALA A 9 15.31 -11.38 13.21
N VAL A 10 16.26 -10.76 12.51
CA VAL A 10 16.31 -9.29 12.38
C VAL A 10 15.56 -8.83 11.10
N PRO A 11 15.12 -7.55 11.05
CA PRO A 11 14.46 -6.98 9.88
C PRO A 11 15.27 -7.19 8.60
N GLY A 12 14.57 -7.58 7.52
CA GLY A 12 15.18 -7.87 6.21
C GLY A 12 15.67 -9.30 6.01
N MET A 13 15.67 -10.16 7.03
CA MET A 13 16.01 -11.58 6.87
C MET A 13 14.87 -12.37 6.25
N ARG A 14 15.23 -13.28 5.33
CA ARG A 14 14.34 -14.38 4.91
C ARG A 14 14.47 -15.52 5.90
N THR A 15 13.44 -15.72 6.69
CA THR A 15 13.43 -16.73 7.76
C THR A 15 12.31 -17.72 7.53
N ALA A 16 12.60 -19.00 7.74
CA ALA A 16 11.58 -20.05 7.80
C ALA A 16 11.06 -20.12 9.25
N LEU A 17 9.74 -20.07 9.41
CA LEU A 17 9.07 -20.21 10.69
C LEU A 17 8.41 -21.58 10.78
N ASN A 18 8.59 -22.27 11.89
CA ASN A 18 7.83 -23.46 12.22
C ASN A 18 6.55 -23.03 12.96
N LEU A 19 5.40 -23.22 12.34
CA LEU A 19 4.08 -22.85 12.87
C LEU A 19 3.21 -24.12 12.93
N PRO A 20 3.44 -25.03 13.87
CA PRO A 20 2.83 -26.36 13.88
C PRO A 20 1.31 -26.32 14.03
N ASP A 21 0.77 -25.32 14.71
CA ASP A 21 -0.67 -25.17 14.97
C ASP A 21 -1.44 -24.43 13.86
N LEU A 22 -0.72 -23.94 12.84
CA LEU A 22 -1.33 -23.21 11.73
C LEU A 22 -1.34 -24.08 10.47
N PRO A 23 -2.52 -24.49 9.99
CA PRO A 23 -2.59 -25.27 8.76
C PRO A 23 -2.15 -24.43 7.56
N LEU A 24 -1.46 -25.06 6.62
CA LEU A 24 -1.22 -24.46 5.30
C LEU A 24 -2.53 -24.38 4.53
N SER A 25 -2.73 -23.29 3.82
CA SER A 25 -3.88 -23.12 2.94
C SER A 25 -3.82 -24.15 1.81
N ALA A 26 -4.80 -25.05 1.77
CA ALA A 26 -5.05 -25.96 0.66
C ALA A 26 -6.44 -25.67 0.09
N LYS A 27 -6.74 -26.17 -1.11
CA LYS A 27 -8.05 -25.99 -1.75
C LYS A 27 -9.20 -26.29 -0.76
N GLY A 28 -9.97 -25.24 -0.42
CA GLY A 28 -11.14 -25.33 0.45
C GLY A 28 -10.87 -25.30 1.97
N LYS A 29 -9.61 -25.15 2.42
CA LYS A 29 -9.27 -25.02 3.84
C LYS A 29 -8.71 -23.62 4.14
N LYS A 30 -9.19 -23.00 5.24
CA LYS A 30 -8.58 -21.77 5.77
C LYS A 30 -7.21 -22.12 6.35
N GLY A 31 -6.18 -21.38 5.97
CA GLY A 31 -4.83 -21.61 6.47
C GLY A 31 -3.88 -20.51 6.01
N VAL A 32 -2.61 -20.63 6.39
CA VAL A 32 -1.57 -19.67 6.00
C VAL A 32 -1.25 -19.81 4.53
N SER A 33 -1.22 -18.70 3.82
CA SER A 33 -0.90 -18.62 2.40
C SER A 33 0.00 -17.42 2.09
N ARG A 34 0.55 -17.39 0.89
CA ARG A 34 1.30 -16.24 0.42
C ARG A 34 0.45 -14.97 0.50
N GLY A 35 1.02 -13.89 1.02
CA GLY A 35 0.35 -12.61 1.20
C GLY A 35 -0.19 -12.38 2.61
N HIS A 36 -0.20 -13.40 3.45
CA HIS A 36 -0.54 -13.22 4.85
C HIS A 36 0.58 -12.51 5.61
N LEU A 37 0.17 -11.69 6.56
CA LEU A 37 1.04 -11.00 7.50
C LEU A 37 1.01 -11.75 8.83
N LEU A 38 2.18 -12.01 9.40
CA LEU A 38 2.31 -12.53 10.75
C LEU A 38 2.65 -11.36 11.68
N VAL A 39 1.83 -11.15 12.70
CA VAL A 39 2.01 -10.07 13.67
C VAL A 39 2.01 -10.60 15.09
N GLY A 40 2.82 -10.00 15.96
CA GLY A 40 2.79 -10.23 17.39
C GLY A 40 1.85 -9.21 18.04
N GLY A 41 0.69 -9.65 18.54
CA GLY A 41 -0.29 -8.78 19.18
C GLY A 41 -1.43 -8.33 18.26
N ASN A 42 -2.01 -7.16 18.56
CA ASN A 42 -3.12 -6.62 17.78
C ASN A 42 -2.59 -5.91 16.51
N PRO A 43 -2.96 -6.36 15.30
CA PRO A 43 -2.51 -5.74 14.06
C PRO A 43 -3.25 -4.42 13.73
N GLY A 44 -4.16 -3.96 14.57
CA GLY A 44 -5.10 -2.90 14.24
C GLY A 44 -6.25 -3.38 13.33
N GLU A 45 -7.01 -2.45 12.81
CA GLU A 45 -8.12 -2.74 11.93
C GLU A 45 -7.66 -2.85 10.47
N ALA A 46 -8.25 -3.78 9.72
CA ALA A 46 -8.08 -3.85 8.29
C ALA A 46 -8.88 -2.74 7.60
N THR A 47 -8.35 -2.18 6.54
CA THR A 47 -8.95 -1.06 5.82
C THR A 47 -9.29 -1.43 4.37
N LEU A 48 -10.37 -0.85 3.86
CA LEU A 48 -10.74 -0.90 2.43
C LEU A 48 -10.22 0.32 1.65
N GLU A 49 -9.69 1.33 2.35
CA GLU A 49 -9.27 2.57 1.73
C GLU A 49 -8.00 3.09 2.40
N ILE A 50 -7.08 3.62 1.61
CA ILE A 50 -5.88 4.31 2.11
C ILE A 50 -5.60 5.54 1.27
N ASP A 51 -5.03 6.57 1.89
CA ASP A 51 -4.49 7.70 1.15
C ASP A 51 -2.99 7.55 0.97
N VAL A 52 -2.51 7.84 -0.22
CA VAL A 52 -1.12 7.60 -0.64
C VAL A 52 -0.52 8.77 -1.40
N LYS A 53 0.79 8.93 -1.31
CA LYS A 53 1.60 9.62 -2.30
C LYS A 53 1.94 8.63 -3.40
N ILE A 54 1.50 8.88 -4.63
CA ILE A 54 1.74 8.01 -5.78
C ILE A 54 2.69 8.69 -6.77
N THR A 55 3.70 7.96 -7.23
CA THR A 55 4.65 8.43 -8.24
C THR A 55 4.66 7.48 -9.42
N ARG A 56 4.35 7.98 -10.61
CA ARG A 56 4.40 7.21 -11.86
C ARG A 56 5.83 6.77 -12.18
N ALA A 57 5.98 5.54 -12.66
CA ALA A 57 7.25 5.06 -13.15
C ALA A 57 7.73 5.92 -14.35
N ARG A 58 8.97 6.38 -14.29
CA ARG A 58 9.55 7.24 -15.35
C ARG A 58 9.90 6.47 -16.63
N ARG A 59 10.19 5.17 -16.50
CA ARG A 59 10.60 4.32 -17.62
C ARG A 59 9.87 3.00 -17.56
N PRO A 60 9.56 2.40 -18.73
CA PRO A 60 9.12 1.01 -18.77
C PRO A 60 10.27 0.15 -18.24
N ILE A 61 9.90 -0.88 -17.47
CA ILE A 61 10.88 -1.90 -17.08
C ILE A 61 11.25 -2.68 -18.34
N PRO A 62 12.54 -2.86 -18.67
CA PRO A 62 12.96 -3.63 -19.85
C PRO A 62 12.29 -5.00 -19.86
N GLY A 63 11.71 -5.39 -21.00
CA GLY A 63 10.97 -6.66 -21.17
C GLY A 63 9.48 -6.60 -20.80
N GLN A 64 8.95 -5.46 -20.35
CA GLN A 64 7.52 -5.27 -20.18
C GLN A 64 6.90 -4.64 -21.44
N THR A 65 5.94 -5.35 -22.04
CA THR A 65 5.27 -4.96 -23.29
C THR A 65 4.01 -4.12 -23.08
N GLY A 66 3.65 -3.81 -21.83
CA GLY A 66 2.42 -3.08 -21.50
C GLY A 66 2.41 -1.65 -22.05
N THR A 67 1.27 -1.24 -22.58
CA THR A 67 1.03 0.13 -23.03
C THR A 67 1.07 1.08 -21.83
N GLN A 68 1.91 2.09 -21.91
CA GLN A 68 2.06 3.12 -20.86
C GLN A 68 0.89 4.11 -20.90
N ARG A 69 -0.33 3.62 -20.71
CA ARG A 69 -1.48 4.51 -20.60
C ARG A 69 -1.35 5.38 -19.35
N PRO A 70 -1.68 6.67 -19.45
CA PRO A 70 -1.72 7.53 -18.27
C PRO A 70 -2.64 6.96 -17.19
N LEU A 71 -2.28 7.16 -15.94
CA LEU A 71 -3.10 6.73 -14.81
C LEU A 71 -4.17 7.77 -14.54
N LYS A 72 -5.44 7.35 -14.56
CA LYS A 72 -6.62 8.22 -14.35
C LYS A 72 -7.44 7.74 -13.16
N SER A 73 -8.29 8.62 -12.64
CA SER A 73 -9.29 8.24 -11.63
C SER A 73 -10.15 7.07 -12.11
N ASN A 74 -10.54 6.22 -11.17
CA ASN A 74 -11.31 4.99 -11.37
C ASN A 74 -10.60 3.85 -12.14
N HIS A 75 -9.33 4.01 -12.54
CA HIS A 75 -8.58 2.87 -13.06
C HIS A 75 -8.49 1.74 -12.03
N ARG A 76 -8.77 0.53 -12.48
CA ARG A 76 -8.52 -0.70 -11.70
C ARG A 76 -7.08 -1.12 -11.88
N ILE A 77 -6.45 -1.43 -10.75
CA ILE A 77 -5.03 -1.74 -10.66
C ILE A 77 -4.81 -2.90 -9.70
N PHE A 78 -3.67 -3.58 -9.81
CA PHE A 78 -3.13 -4.39 -8.74
C PHE A 78 -2.23 -3.56 -7.85
N VAL A 79 -2.43 -3.67 -6.54
CA VAL A 79 -1.56 -3.13 -5.50
C VAL A 79 -0.82 -4.28 -4.85
N HIS A 80 0.50 -4.23 -4.90
CA HIS A 80 1.39 -5.16 -4.22
C HIS A 80 1.89 -4.52 -2.94
N HIS A 81 1.67 -5.19 -1.82
CA HIS A 81 2.13 -4.79 -0.49
C HIS A 81 2.70 -6.02 0.23
N GLY A 82 3.87 -5.87 0.85
CA GLY A 82 4.59 -7.03 1.40
C GLY A 82 4.73 -8.14 0.37
N SER A 83 4.28 -9.35 0.69
CA SER A 83 4.25 -10.50 -0.21
C SER A 83 2.91 -10.73 -0.91
N GLY A 84 1.89 -9.90 -0.58
CA GLY A 84 0.53 -9.99 -1.10
C GLY A 84 0.26 -9.09 -2.29
N ARG A 85 -0.88 -9.35 -2.93
CA ARG A 85 -1.46 -8.44 -3.93
C ARG A 85 -2.97 -8.40 -3.78
N THR A 86 -3.55 -7.24 -4.01
CA THR A 86 -5.00 -7.05 -4.05
C THR A 86 -5.39 -6.10 -5.17
N GLN A 87 -6.63 -6.17 -5.62
CA GLN A 87 -7.17 -5.21 -6.58
C GLN A 87 -7.66 -3.97 -5.86
N ALA A 88 -7.46 -2.83 -6.51
CA ALA A 88 -7.95 -1.55 -6.04
C ALA A 88 -8.37 -0.64 -7.21
N ARG A 89 -9.10 0.41 -6.87
CA ARG A 89 -9.33 1.56 -7.75
C ARG A 89 -8.53 2.74 -7.24
N VAL A 90 -7.86 3.44 -8.15
CA VAL A 90 -7.19 4.70 -7.83
C VAL A 90 -8.15 5.86 -8.02
N LEU A 91 -8.17 6.81 -7.08
CA LEU A 91 -8.92 8.05 -7.18
C LEU A 91 -7.99 9.22 -6.91
N PHE A 92 -8.08 10.24 -7.75
CA PHE A 92 -7.39 11.51 -7.56
C PHE A 92 -8.34 12.55 -6.98
N PRO A 93 -7.83 13.55 -6.24
CA PRO A 93 -8.67 14.61 -5.67
C PRO A 93 -9.35 15.45 -6.76
N GLU A 94 -8.65 15.63 -7.87
CA GLU A 94 -9.12 16.32 -9.07
C GLU A 94 -9.17 15.37 -10.26
N ASP A 95 -9.79 15.78 -11.36
CA ASP A 95 -9.80 14.98 -12.60
C ASP A 95 -8.50 15.16 -13.36
N ILE A 96 -7.43 14.64 -12.78
CA ILE A 96 -6.09 14.66 -13.35
C ILE A 96 -5.74 13.37 -14.07
N VAL A 97 -4.81 13.51 -14.98
CA VAL A 97 -4.13 12.42 -15.68
C VAL A 97 -2.69 12.40 -15.20
N LEU A 98 -2.29 11.32 -14.56
CA LEU A 98 -0.92 11.19 -14.03
C LEU A 98 -0.01 10.61 -15.11
N ASP A 99 0.88 11.43 -15.66
CA ASP A 99 1.85 11.04 -16.68
C ASP A 99 3.15 10.47 -16.09
N LEU A 100 4.04 10.00 -16.95
CA LEU A 100 5.30 9.35 -16.54
C LEU A 100 6.17 10.29 -15.72
N GLY A 101 6.54 9.86 -14.54
CA GLY A 101 7.38 10.60 -13.60
C GLY A 101 6.63 11.55 -12.69
N ASP A 102 5.34 11.78 -12.95
CA ASP A 102 4.52 12.64 -12.12
C ASP A 102 4.23 12.04 -10.75
N THR A 103 3.99 12.91 -9.80
CA THR A 103 3.63 12.57 -8.42
C THR A 103 2.35 13.30 -8.03
N SER A 104 1.46 12.59 -7.34
CA SER A 104 0.21 13.15 -6.82
C SER A 104 -0.20 12.47 -5.52
N ILE A 105 -1.16 13.07 -4.83
CA ILE A 105 -1.93 12.40 -3.79
C ILE A 105 -3.03 11.58 -4.46
N ALA A 106 -3.27 10.39 -3.94
CA ALA A 106 -4.35 9.52 -4.41
C ALA A 106 -4.98 8.77 -3.25
N GLN A 107 -6.24 8.37 -3.40
CA GLN A 107 -6.89 7.40 -2.55
C GLN A 107 -6.97 6.07 -3.29
N LEU A 108 -6.54 4.99 -2.65
CA LEU A 108 -6.70 3.63 -3.15
C LEU A 108 -7.87 2.97 -2.44
N ARG A 109 -8.83 2.45 -3.21
CA ARG A 109 -10.01 1.71 -2.70
C ARG A 109 -9.89 0.26 -3.11
N PHE A 110 -9.79 -0.60 -2.13
CA PHE A 110 -9.55 -2.03 -2.30
C PHE A 110 -10.84 -2.83 -2.44
N ASP A 111 -10.79 -3.91 -3.21
CA ASP A 111 -11.89 -4.87 -3.30
C ASP A 111 -11.97 -5.77 -2.04
N HIS A 112 -10.85 -5.93 -1.30
CA HIS A 112 -10.76 -6.67 -0.04
C HIS A 112 -9.97 -5.88 1.00
N PRO A 113 -10.31 -5.99 2.30
CA PRO A 113 -9.58 -5.29 3.35
C PRO A 113 -8.11 -5.71 3.40
N ILE A 114 -7.24 -4.75 3.68
CA ILE A 114 -5.81 -4.98 3.90
C ILE A 114 -5.37 -4.39 5.23
N HIS A 115 -4.29 -4.93 5.79
CA HIS A 115 -3.55 -4.31 6.88
C HIS A 115 -2.35 -3.58 6.30
N THR A 116 -2.19 -2.31 6.64
CA THR A 116 -1.06 -1.49 6.21
C THR A 116 -0.77 -0.40 7.24
N LEU A 117 0.44 0.14 7.18
CA LEU A 117 0.90 1.18 8.09
C LEU A 117 1.30 2.44 7.31
N ALA A 118 1.24 3.59 7.98
CA ALA A 118 1.77 4.83 7.41
C ALA A 118 3.27 4.66 7.11
N GLY A 119 3.72 5.20 5.95
CA GLY A 119 5.08 5.06 5.47
C GLY A 119 5.35 3.77 4.68
N GLU A 120 4.44 2.80 4.66
CA GLU A 120 4.61 1.57 3.89
C GLU A 120 4.68 1.85 2.39
N ARG A 121 5.56 1.13 1.69
CA ARG A 121 5.75 1.26 0.25
C ARG A 121 4.96 0.21 -0.50
N LEU A 122 4.29 0.66 -1.55
CA LEU A 122 3.44 -0.16 -2.41
C LEU A 122 3.94 -0.11 -3.85
N VAL A 123 3.72 -1.20 -4.58
CA VAL A 123 3.95 -1.25 -6.03
C VAL A 123 2.61 -1.41 -6.74
N ILE A 124 2.35 -0.52 -7.68
CA ILE A 124 1.12 -0.48 -8.46
C ILE A 124 1.38 -1.04 -9.85
N ARG A 125 0.58 -2.03 -10.25
CA ARG A 125 0.71 -2.71 -11.54
C ARG A 125 -0.61 -2.71 -12.30
N GLU A 126 -0.53 -2.90 -13.60
CA GLU A 126 -1.71 -3.17 -14.44
C GLU A 126 -2.40 -4.47 -14.02
N LEU A 127 -3.70 -4.59 -14.33
CA LEU A 127 -4.47 -5.82 -14.09
C LEU A 127 -3.96 -7.01 -14.90
N SER A 128 -3.36 -6.78 -16.07
CA SER A 128 -2.64 -7.81 -16.82
C SER A 128 -1.45 -8.39 -16.04
N GLY A 129 -0.92 -7.62 -15.08
CA GLY A 129 0.28 -7.96 -14.32
C GLY A 129 1.57 -7.76 -15.11
N GLU A 130 1.51 -7.28 -16.36
CA GLU A 130 2.67 -7.13 -17.24
C GLU A 130 3.49 -5.89 -16.92
N ALA A 131 2.83 -4.75 -16.64
CA ALA A 131 3.51 -3.47 -16.44
C ALA A 131 3.41 -2.96 -15.00
N THR A 132 4.53 -2.42 -14.49
CA THR A 132 4.54 -1.60 -13.28
C THR A 132 4.17 -0.17 -13.65
N LEU A 133 3.08 0.32 -13.08
CA LEU A 133 2.55 1.65 -13.36
C LEU A 133 3.15 2.73 -12.48
N ALA A 134 3.30 2.44 -11.18
CA ALA A 134 3.71 3.43 -10.18
C ALA A 134 4.27 2.77 -8.93
N GLY A 135 4.97 3.56 -8.14
CA GLY A 135 5.21 3.33 -6.72
C GLY A 135 4.27 4.20 -5.89
N ALA A 136 3.96 3.78 -4.67
CA ALA A 136 3.23 4.61 -3.74
C ALA A 136 3.74 4.46 -2.32
N THR A 137 3.52 5.48 -1.50
CA THR A 137 3.81 5.47 -0.05
C THR A 137 2.51 5.79 0.69
N VAL A 138 2.17 4.99 1.68
CA VAL A 138 0.97 5.17 2.49
C VAL A 138 1.13 6.41 3.36
N LEU A 139 0.20 7.36 3.24
CA LEU A 139 0.14 8.56 4.05
C LEU A 139 -0.83 8.39 5.22
N ASP A 140 -2.00 7.81 4.96
CA ASP A 140 -2.98 7.48 5.98
C ASP A 140 -3.61 6.12 5.69
N PRO A 141 -3.45 5.14 6.59
CA PRO A 141 -4.04 3.81 6.44
C PRO A 141 -5.53 3.76 6.78
N HIS A 142 -6.09 4.77 7.47
CA HIS A 142 -7.49 4.81 7.90
C HIS A 142 -8.15 6.16 7.57
N PRO A 143 -8.26 6.51 6.26
CA PRO A 143 -8.84 7.79 5.86
C PRO A 143 -10.35 7.84 6.07
N THR A 144 -10.88 9.04 6.26
CA THR A 144 -12.32 9.28 6.21
C THR A 144 -12.75 9.45 4.75
N ARG A 145 -13.45 8.45 4.22
CA ARG A 145 -13.82 8.34 2.79
C ARG A 145 -14.43 9.59 2.18
N ARG A 146 -15.35 10.23 2.90
CA ARG A 146 -16.12 11.37 2.40
C ARG A 146 -15.32 12.66 2.33
N GLN A 147 -14.17 12.73 3.00
CA GLN A 147 -13.37 13.95 3.12
C GLN A 147 -12.20 14.02 2.15
N PHE A 148 -11.92 12.96 1.36
CA PHE A 148 -10.74 12.89 0.51
C PHE A 148 -10.52 14.13 -0.35
N ARG A 149 -11.57 14.72 -0.91
CA ARG A 149 -11.51 15.90 -1.77
C ARG A 149 -11.62 17.24 -1.03
N SER A 150 -11.80 17.25 0.29
CA SER A 150 -11.86 18.50 1.04
C SER A 150 -10.50 19.20 1.07
N LEU A 151 -10.51 20.53 1.07
CA LEU A 151 -9.29 21.33 1.14
C LEU A 151 -8.46 20.98 2.39
N GLN A 152 -9.12 20.86 3.54
CA GLN A 152 -8.47 20.50 4.80
C GLN A 152 -7.75 19.14 4.69
N ARG A 153 -8.43 18.13 4.10
CA ARG A 153 -7.83 16.80 3.90
C ARG A 153 -6.64 16.85 2.95
N GLN A 154 -6.75 17.58 1.86
CA GLN A 154 -5.64 17.73 0.91
C GLN A 154 -4.43 18.44 1.54
N THR A 155 -4.65 19.51 2.31
CA THR A 155 -3.58 20.20 3.05
C THR A 155 -2.86 19.24 4.00
N PHE A 156 -3.61 18.46 4.77
CA PHE A 156 -3.07 17.42 5.65
C PHE A 156 -2.23 16.38 4.87
N LEU A 157 -2.76 15.86 3.76
CA LEU A 157 -2.07 14.83 2.98
C LEU A 157 -0.81 15.38 2.30
N HIS A 158 -0.82 16.62 1.84
CA HIS A 158 0.37 17.27 1.29
C HIS A 158 1.45 17.44 2.36
N ALA A 159 1.10 17.91 3.56
CA ALA A 159 2.06 18.00 4.67
C ALA A 159 2.67 16.63 5.01
N ARG A 160 1.87 15.57 5.06
CA ARG A 160 2.35 14.19 5.25
C ARG A 160 3.25 13.70 4.13
N ALA A 161 2.98 14.12 2.89
CA ALA A 161 3.74 13.68 1.72
C ALA A 161 5.15 14.29 1.65
N GLU A 162 5.42 15.41 2.32
CA GLU A 162 6.76 15.99 2.41
C GLU A 162 7.71 15.11 3.24
N ALA A 163 7.23 14.52 4.34
CA ALA A 163 8.02 13.69 5.25
C ALA A 163 7.25 12.43 5.70
N PRO A 164 6.95 11.49 4.79
CA PRO A 164 6.07 10.36 5.09
C PRO A 164 6.59 9.38 6.14
N ASN A 165 7.88 9.42 6.43
CA ASN A 165 8.54 8.56 7.43
C ASN A 165 8.97 9.34 8.70
N ASP A 166 8.66 10.63 8.79
CA ASP A 166 8.96 11.42 9.98
C ASP A 166 7.96 11.12 11.09
N LEU A 167 8.45 10.50 12.16
CA LEU A 167 7.62 10.11 13.30
C LEU A 167 7.01 11.33 14.01
N GLN A 168 7.76 12.43 14.13
CA GLN A 168 7.27 13.64 14.78
C GLN A 168 6.14 14.29 13.94
N GLY A 169 6.31 14.37 12.62
CA GLY A 169 5.28 14.85 11.71
C GLY A 169 4.06 13.93 11.67
N LEU A 170 4.26 12.61 11.80
CA LEU A 170 3.19 11.65 11.94
C LEU A 170 2.35 11.91 13.19
N LEU A 171 2.99 12.08 14.34
CA LEU A 171 2.33 12.32 15.63
C LEU A 171 1.57 13.64 15.63
N SER A 172 2.19 14.75 15.20
CA SER A 172 1.54 16.06 15.16
C SER A 172 0.32 16.07 14.25
N THR A 173 0.42 15.50 13.06
CA THR A 173 -0.71 15.44 12.12
C THR A 173 -1.83 14.49 12.61
N HIS A 174 -1.53 13.44 13.38
CA HIS A 174 -2.57 12.63 14.00
C HIS A 174 -3.32 13.38 15.10
N LEU A 175 -2.60 14.11 15.94
CA LEU A 175 -3.21 14.93 16.98
C LEU A 175 -4.14 15.99 16.38
N GLU A 176 -3.70 16.69 15.33
CA GLU A 176 -4.55 17.67 14.62
C GLU A 176 -5.81 17.04 14.03
N ARG A 177 -5.72 15.81 13.50
CA ARG A 177 -6.88 15.10 12.94
C ARG A 177 -7.95 14.79 13.99
N ASP A 178 -7.54 14.41 15.18
CA ASP A 178 -8.45 13.92 16.22
C ASP A 178 -9.08 15.06 17.06
N TYR A 179 -8.58 16.31 16.90
CA TYR A 179 -9.10 17.49 17.59
C TYR A 179 -10.00 18.40 16.72
N PHE A 180 -10.18 18.10 15.44
CA PHE A 180 -11.04 18.82 14.50
C PHE A 180 -11.90 17.85 13.65
#